data_0d679634780394a0686591b52a832b67
#
_entry.id   0d679634780394a0686591b52a832b67
#
_cell.length_a   1.000
_cell.length_b   1.000
_cell.length_c   1.000
_cell.angle_alpha   90.00
_cell.angle_beta   90.00
_cell.angle_gamma   90.00
#
_symmetry.space_group_name_H-M   'P 1'
#
loop_
_entity.id
_entity.type
_entity.pdbx_description
1 polymer ?
#
loop_
_entity_poly.entity_id
_entity_poly.type
_entity_poly.pdbx_seq_one_letter_code
_entity_poly.pdbx_strand_id
1 'polypeptide(L)'
;MCIGLDIDNEKLSNQSIEYMKDFIFDIIDNTIDHCPIYKINFAFYEKHGSKGYQILEKIPEFINGRAITIADAKRGDIGNSSKYYAHAIFSHFNFDSVTVAPYMGIDSIEPFTTFDNSKGVFVLALT
;
A
#
# COMPACT_ATOMS: atom_id res chain seq x y z
N MET A 1 6.30 7.45 -14.28
CA MET A 1 4.81 7.38 -14.13
C MET A 1 4.50 6.54 -12.91
N CYS A 2 3.50 6.94 -12.12
CA CYS A 2 2.98 6.16 -11.00
C CYS A 2 1.45 6.13 -11.11
N ILE A 3 0.85 4.96 -11.08
CA ILE A 3 -0.62 4.81 -11.10
C ILE A 3 -1.12 4.65 -9.67
N GLY A 4 -2.09 5.50 -9.26
CA GLY A 4 -2.82 5.34 -8.01
C GLY A 4 -3.98 4.37 -8.17
N LEU A 5 -4.03 3.35 -7.31
CA LEU A 5 -5.14 2.39 -7.25
C LEU A 5 -6.12 2.75 -6.11
N ASP A 6 -6.48 4.03 -6.05
CA ASP A 6 -7.35 4.61 -5.02
C ASP A 6 -8.81 4.52 -5.48
N ILE A 7 -9.34 3.31 -5.54
CA ILE A 7 -10.65 3.02 -6.14
C ILE A 7 -11.77 3.35 -5.16
N ASP A 8 -12.49 4.43 -5.46
CA ASP A 8 -13.73 4.77 -4.78
C ASP A 8 -14.88 3.94 -5.36
N ASN A 9 -15.24 2.86 -4.66
CA ASN A 9 -16.27 1.94 -5.13
C ASN A 9 -17.66 2.59 -5.26
N GLU A 10 -17.90 3.73 -4.59
CA GLU A 10 -19.18 4.47 -4.71
C GLU A 10 -19.34 5.12 -6.10
N LYS A 11 -18.22 5.30 -6.83
CA LYS A 11 -18.21 5.84 -8.19
C LYS A 11 -18.22 4.76 -9.28
N LEU A 12 -18.16 3.49 -8.89
CA LEU A 12 -18.24 2.38 -9.83
C LEU A 12 -19.69 2.09 -10.21
N SER A 13 -19.90 1.53 -11.39
CA SER A 13 -21.21 1.08 -11.87
C SER A 13 -21.81 -0.04 -11.02
N ASN A 14 -20.95 -0.85 -10.39
CA ASN A 14 -21.31 -1.85 -9.40
C ASN A 14 -20.44 -1.63 -8.15
N GLN A 15 -21.08 -1.43 -6.99
CA GLN A 15 -20.41 -1.08 -5.75
C GLN A 15 -19.94 -2.31 -4.93
N SER A 16 -20.10 -3.53 -5.46
CA SER A 16 -19.65 -4.73 -4.78
C SER A 16 -18.12 -4.77 -4.66
N ILE A 17 -17.63 -5.40 -3.60
CA ILE A 17 -16.20 -5.56 -3.38
C ILE A 17 -15.56 -6.49 -4.42
N GLU A 18 -16.29 -7.45 -4.92
CA GLU A 18 -15.88 -8.35 -5.98
C GLU A 18 -15.64 -7.57 -7.29
N TYR A 19 -16.58 -6.68 -7.66
CA TYR A 19 -16.42 -5.82 -8.84
C TYR A 19 -15.24 -4.85 -8.68
N MET A 20 -15.10 -4.23 -7.51
CA MET A 20 -13.95 -3.37 -7.19
C MET A 20 -12.63 -4.11 -7.37
N LYS A 21 -12.55 -5.34 -6.85
CA LYS A 21 -11.38 -6.20 -6.98
C LYS A 21 -11.05 -6.46 -8.45
N ASP A 22 -12.01 -6.93 -9.22
CA ASP A 22 -11.81 -7.26 -10.63
C ASP A 22 -11.39 -6.03 -11.43
N PHE A 23 -12.00 -4.87 -11.16
CA PHE A 23 -11.62 -3.60 -11.78
C PHE A 23 -10.17 -3.17 -11.48
N ILE A 24 -9.69 -3.40 -10.24
CA ILE A 24 -8.29 -3.13 -9.86
C ILE A 24 -7.33 -4.01 -10.65
N PHE A 25 -7.61 -5.31 -10.74
CA PHE A 25 -6.74 -6.24 -11.47
C PHE A 25 -6.76 -5.99 -12.97
N ASP A 26 -7.89 -5.60 -13.54
CA ASP A 26 -8.00 -5.16 -14.93
C ASP A 26 -7.13 -3.92 -15.22
N ILE A 27 -7.12 -2.92 -14.32
CA ILE A 27 -6.23 -1.76 -14.44
C ILE A 27 -4.77 -2.21 -14.44
N ILE A 28 -4.37 -3.05 -13.50
CA ILE A 28 -2.99 -3.52 -13.42
C ILE A 28 -2.62 -4.28 -14.69
N ASP A 29 -3.43 -5.23 -15.11
CA ASP A 29 -3.16 -6.08 -16.27
C ASP A 29 -2.99 -5.26 -17.56
N ASN A 30 -3.82 -4.24 -17.74
CA ASN A 30 -3.76 -3.37 -18.92
C ASN A 30 -2.66 -2.31 -18.88
N THR A 31 -1.97 -2.12 -17.75
CA THR A 31 -0.98 -1.05 -17.58
C THR A 31 0.41 -1.52 -17.17
N ILE A 32 0.54 -2.76 -16.72
CA ILE A 32 1.77 -3.29 -16.10
C ILE A 32 3.00 -3.20 -17.01
N ASP A 33 2.83 -3.34 -18.32
CA ASP A 33 3.94 -3.26 -19.28
C ASP A 33 4.46 -1.84 -19.49
N HIS A 34 3.70 -0.83 -19.02
CA HIS A 34 4.01 0.60 -19.23
C HIS A 34 4.13 1.40 -17.94
N CYS A 35 3.78 0.82 -16.80
CA CYS A 35 3.78 1.48 -15.51
C CYS A 35 4.77 0.85 -14.54
N PRO A 36 5.87 1.55 -14.18
CA PRO A 36 6.87 1.01 -13.25
C PRO A 36 6.47 1.08 -11.78
N ILE A 37 5.41 1.81 -11.41
CA ILE A 37 5.07 2.08 -10.01
C ILE A 37 3.56 2.12 -9.80
N TYR A 38 3.06 1.39 -8.81
CA TYR A 38 1.68 1.48 -8.32
C TYR A 38 1.64 1.96 -6.87
N LYS A 39 0.78 2.95 -6.59
CA LYS A 39 0.53 3.45 -5.24
C LYS A 39 -0.88 3.06 -4.78
N ILE A 40 -0.97 2.47 -3.61
CA ILE A 40 -2.20 1.91 -3.05
C ILE A 40 -2.53 2.62 -1.73
N ASN A 41 -3.53 3.48 -1.73
CA ASN A 41 -4.00 4.12 -0.50
C ASN A 41 -4.87 3.15 0.29
N PHE A 42 -4.38 2.76 1.46
CA PHE A 42 -5.00 1.74 2.31
C PHE A 42 -6.43 2.09 2.75
N ALA A 43 -6.75 3.38 2.91
CA ALA A 43 -8.08 3.81 3.36
C ALA A 43 -9.22 3.29 2.47
N PHE A 44 -9.00 3.22 1.15
CA PHE A 44 -9.99 2.73 0.19
C PHE A 44 -10.29 1.23 0.34
N TYR A 45 -9.39 0.50 0.95
CA TYR A 45 -9.48 -0.95 1.18
C TYR A 45 -9.89 -1.26 2.61
N GLU A 46 -9.29 -0.60 3.59
CA GLU A 46 -9.56 -0.81 5.02
C GLU A 46 -11.04 -0.61 5.37
N LYS A 47 -11.75 0.30 4.70
CA LYS A 47 -13.20 0.50 4.89
C LYS A 47 -14.03 -0.76 4.62
N HIS A 48 -13.51 -1.70 3.87
CA HIS A 48 -14.17 -2.97 3.55
C HIS A 48 -13.81 -4.13 4.49
N GLY A 49 -13.06 -3.84 5.58
CA GLY A 49 -12.66 -4.83 6.57
C GLY A 49 -11.81 -5.96 5.96
N SER A 50 -12.06 -7.18 6.38
CA SER A 50 -11.26 -8.35 5.97
C SER A 50 -11.21 -8.56 4.45
N LYS A 51 -12.27 -8.25 3.73
CA LYS A 51 -12.30 -8.36 2.26
C LYS A 51 -11.37 -7.35 1.59
N GLY A 52 -11.29 -6.13 2.11
CA GLY A 52 -10.36 -5.11 1.62
C GLY A 52 -8.90 -5.49 1.89
N TYR A 53 -8.61 -6.04 3.07
CA TYR A 53 -7.27 -6.56 3.39
C TYR A 53 -6.86 -7.71 2.48
N GLN A 54 -7.78 -8.61 2.12
CA GLN A 54 -7.50 -9.67 1.14
C GLN A 54 -7.13 -9.12 -0.25
N ILE A 55 -7.69 -7.98 -0.67
CA ILE A 55 -7.29 -7.34 -1.92
C ILE A 55 -5.87 -6.75 -1.78
N LEU A 56 -5.57 -6.08 -0.65
CA LEU A 56 -4.23 -5.55 -0.37
C LEU A 56 -3.14 -6.64 -0.41
N GLU A 57 -3.43 -7.83 0.10
CA GLU A 57 -2.53 -8.99 0.03
C GLU A 57 -2.28 -9.43 -1.42
N LYS A 58 -3.32 -9.43 -2.24
CA LYS A 58 -3.26 -9.94 -3.62
C LYS A 58 -2.61 -8.99 -4.61
N ILE A 59 -2.62 -7.67 -4.38
CA ILE A 59 -2.07 -6.69 -5.32
C ILE A 59 -0.56 -6.91 -5.54
N PRO A 60 0.31 -6.95 -4.50
CA PRO A 60 1.73 -7.21 -4.70
C PRO A 60 2.00 -8.61 -5.26
N GLU A 61 1.23 -9.61 -4.86
CA GLU A 61 1.32 -10.97 -5.41
C GLU A 61 1.05 -10.98 -6.92
N PHE A 62 -0.01 -10.30 -7.37
CA PHE A 62 -0.38 -10.21 -8.78
C PHE A 62 0.66 -9.43 -9.61
N ILE A 63 1.19 -8.33 -9.06
CA ILE A 63 2.25 -7.55 -9.70
C ILE A 63 3.54 -8.38 -9.81
N ASN A 64 3.84 -9.21 -8.82
CA ASN A 64 4.94 -10.19 -8.81
C ASN A 64 6.30 -9.59 -9.24
N GLY A 65 6.68 -8.47 -8.65
CA GLY A 65 7.96 -7.80 -8.89
C GLY A 65 8.11 -7.10 -10.25
N ARG A 66 7.06 -7.08 -11.09
CA ARG A 66 7.08 -6.40 -12.39
C ARG A 66 7.03 -4.87 -12.28
N ALA A 67 6.59 -4.36 -11.14
CA ALA A 67 6.55 -2.93 -10.84
C ALA A 67 6.75 -2.73 -9.33
N ILE A 68 7.19 -1.53 -8.94
CA ILE A 68 7.34 -1.13 -7.54
C ILE A 68 5.96 -0.84 -6.95
N THR A 69 5.73 -1.31 -5.72
CA THR A 69 4.50 -1.07 -4.98
C THR A 69 4.71 -0.10 -3.82
N ILE A 70 3.83 0.90 -3.68
CA ILE A 70 3.85 1.87 -2.59
C ILE A 70 2.59 1.68 -1.73
N ALA A 71 2.77 1.24 -0.49
CA ALA A 71 1.72 1.24 0.53
C ALA A 71 1.51 2.67 1.03
N ASP A 72 0.52 3.38 0.50
CA ASP A 72 0.16 4.71 1.00
C ASP A 72 -0.73 4.56 2.25
N ALA A 73 -0.10 4.10 3.34
CA ALA A 73 -0.74 3.72 4.59
C ALA A 73 -0.59 4.78 5.70
N LYS A 74 0.34 5.71 5.55
CA LYS A 74 0.61 6.82 6.48
C LYS A 74 0.72 6.34 7.93
N ARG A 75 1.49 5.26 8.14
CA ARG A 75 1.70 4.71 9.48
C ARG A 75 2.59 5.62 10.31
N GLY A 76 2.35 5.65 11.62
CA GLY A 76 3.14 6.41 12.59
C GLY A 76 2.65 6.07 13.98
N ASP A 77 3.58 5.54 14.81
CA ASP A 77 3.31 5.14 16.19
C ASP A 77 4.65 5.11 16.94
N ILE A 78 4.62 4.88 18.25
CA ILE A 78 5.85 4.65 19.03
C ILE A 78 6.59 3.40 18.54
N GLY A 79 7.91 3.34 18.79
CA GLY A 79 8.82 2.39 18.18
C GLY A 79 8.37 0.93 18.16
N ASN A 80 7.84 0.42 19.28
CA ASN A 80 7.37 -0.96 19.32
C ASN A 80 6.18 -1.22 18.36
N SER A 81 5.16 -0.37 18.38
CA SER A 81 4.01 -0.48 17.48
C SER A 81 4.42 -0.28 16.01
N SER A 82 5.30 0.68 15.74
CA SER A 82 5.86 0.92 14.40
C SER A 82 6.57 -0.30 13.84
N LYS A 83 7.28 -1.08 14.68
CA LYS A 83 7.90 -2.35 14.28
C LYS A 83 6.87 -3.37 13.76
N TYR A 84 5.71 -3.48 14.41
CA TYR A 84 4.64 -4.37 13.95
C TYR A 84 4.01 -3.87 12.65
N TYR A 85 3.83 -2.56 12.50
CA TYR A 85 3.37 -1.97 11.23
C TYR A 85 4.36 -2.19 10.08
N ALA A 86 5.66 -2.03 10.32
CA ALA A 86 6.68 -2.32 9.32
C ALA A 86 6.63 -3.79 8.88
N HIS A 87 6.48 -4.70 9.85
CA HIS A 87 6.35 -6.14 9.57
C HIS A 87 5.10 -6.45 8.73
N ALA A 88 3.96 -5.85 9.07
CA ALA A 88 2.72 -6.02 8.31
C ALA A 88 2.90 -5.58 6.85
N ILE A 89 3.44 -4.37 6.62
CA ILE A 89 3.59 -3.80 5.28
C ILE A 89 4.62 -4.58 4.44
N PHE A 90 5.81 -4.82 5.00
CA PHE A 90 6.93 -5.32 4.22
C PHE A 90 7.03 -6.84 4.17
N SER A 91 6.58 -7.53 5.23
CA SER A 91 6.66 -8.99 5.32
C SER A 91 5.34 -9.66 4.96
N HIS A 92 4.21 -9.22 5.53
CA HIS A 92 2.92 -9.86 5.30
C HIS A 92 2.32 -9.44 3.95
N PHE A 93 2.11 -8.13 3.73
CA PHE A 93 1.59 -7.61 2.46
C PHE A 93 2.61 -7.58 1.33
N ASN A 94 3.91 -7.63 1.65
CA ASN A 94 5.01 -7.66 0.70
C ASN A 94 5.09 -6.44 -0.23
N PHE A 95 4.79 -5.24 0.28
CA PHE A 95 5.03 -3.98 -0.44
C PHE A 95 6.52 -3.63 -0.49
N ASP A 96 6.93 -2.88 -1.53
CA ASP A 96 8.31 -2.41 -1.70
C ASP A 96 8.57 -1.13 -0.91
N SER A 97 7.55 -0.32 -0.69
CA SER A 97 7.69 0.95 0.04
C SER A 97 6.42 1.35 0.78
N VAL A 98 6.55 2.31 1.70
CA VAL A 98 5.46 2.78 2.55
C VAL A 98 5.55 4.28 2.82
N THR A 99 4.41 4.95 2.99
CA THR A 99 4.33 6.30 3.56
C THR A 99 4.22 6.25 5.08
N VAL A 100 5.00 7.09 5.78
CA VAL A 100 5.02 7.17 7.25
C VAL A 100 4.88 8.60 7.74
N ALA A 101 4.25 8.78 8.90
CA ALA A 101 4.09 10.08 9.57
C ALA A 101 5.14 10.23 10.69
N PRO A 102 5.97 11.30 10.68
CA PRO A 102 7.06 11.48 11.63
C PRO A 102 6.64 12.15 12.94
N TYR A 103 5.37 12.45 13.13
CA TYR A 103 4.86 13.28 14.22
C TYR A 103 5.30 12.79 15.62
N MET A 104 5.38 11.47 15.82
CA MET A 104 5.74 10.87 17.11
C MET A 104 7.26 10.72 17.33
N GLY A 105 8.10 11.23 16.42
CA GLY A 105 9.55 11.22 16.57
C GLY A 105 10.25 10.20 15.67
N ILE A 106 11.59 10.11 15.82
CA ILE A 106 12.43 9.24 14.98
C ILE A 106 12.08 7.76 15.15
N ASP A 107 11.70 7.34 16.32
CA ASP A 107 11.32 5.97 16.65
C ASP A 107 10.02 5.53 15.92
N SER A 108 9.22 6.47 15.42
CA SER A 108 8.09 6.15 14.53
C SER A 108 8.52 5.79 13.11
N ILE A 109 9.72 6.19 12.69
CA ILE A 109 10.26 6.01 11.33
C ILE A 109 11.29 4.89 11.30
N GLU A 110 12.17 4.83 12.29
CA GLU A 110 13.32 3.94 12.32
C GLU A 110 12.98 2.46 12.05
N PRO A 111 11.90 1.87 12.60
CA PRO A 111 11.54 0.48 12.29
C PRO A 111 11.24 0.19 10.82
N PHE A 112 10.83 1.22 10.06
CA PHE A 112 10.61 1.07 8.62
C PHE A 112 11.90 1.22 7.82
N THR A 113 12.77 2.18 8.19
CA THR A 113 14.02 2.45 7.46
C THR A 113 15.10 1.42 7.72
N THR A 114 15.04 0.72 8.86
CA THR A 114 16.00 -0.33 9.23
C THR A 114 15.48 -1.75 8.97
N PHE A 115 14.27 -1.89 8.42
CA PHE A 115 13.66 -3.21 8.19
C PHE A 115 14.46 -4.05 7.20
N ASP A 116 14.75 -3.49 6.04
CA ASP A 116 15.52 -4.10 4.96
C ASP A 116 15.99 -3.01 3.99
N ASN A 117 17.24 -3.08 3.54
CA ASN A 117 17.84 -2.10 2.63
C ASN A 117 17.18 -2.04 1.24
N SER A 118 16.37 -3.03 0.89
CA SER A 118 15.59 -3.06 -0.36
C SER A 118 14.26 -2.32 -0.27
N LYS A 119 13.84 -1.91 0.93
CA LYS A 119 12.54 -1.27 1.19
C LYS A 119 12.64 0.25 1.23
N GLY A 120 11.67 0.91 0.59
CA GLY A 120 11.58 2.37 0.52
C GLY A 120 10.65 2.98 1.58
N VAL A 121 10.99 4.16 2.09
CA VAL A 121 10.16 4.89 3.04
C VAL A 121 9.95 6.33 2.57
N PHE A 122 8.70 6.76 2.44
CA PHE A 122 8.31 8.12 2.17
C PHE A 122 7.84 8.80 3.46
N VAL A 123 8.62 9.72 3.98
CA VAL A 123 8.30 10.44 5.20
C VAL A 123 7.47 11.67 4.87
N LEU A 124 6.30 11.82 5.50
CA LEU A 124 5.47 13.01 5.34
C LEU A 124 6.19 14.22 5.95
N ALA A 125 6.24 15.32 5.19
CA ALA A 125 6.87 16.57 5.64
C ALA A 125 5.83 17.69 5.74
N LEU A 126 5.49 18.29 4.62
CA LEU A 126 4.48 19.35 4.53
C LEU A 126 3.29 18.86 3.71
N THR A 127 2.10 19.01 4.25
CA THR A 127 0.85 18.63 3.59
C THR A 127 -0.07 19.85 3.41
#